data_ddb549c7f8375d272e0d11a452caa7a9
#
_entry.id   ddb549c7f8375d272e0d11a452caa7a9
#
_cell.length_a   1.000
_cell.length_b   1.000
_cell.length_c   1.000
_cell.angle_alpha   90.00
_cell.angle_beta   90.00
_cell.angle_gamma   90.00
#
_symmetry.space_group_name_H-M   'P 1'
#
loop_
_entity.id
_entity.type
_entity.pdbx_description
1 polymer ?
#
loop_
_entity_poly.entity_id
_entity_poly.type
_entity_poly.pdbx_seq_one_letter_code
_entity_poly.pdbx_strand_id
1 'polypeptide(L)'
;MIYELSVQEYNRIKTIFREQTNHPIILGILNGNNQGKVYVDDPKQPKTALIWAKFEIFLLVGDKENESFNKNLESFIRERIAPESLQIGDIAFQLEFPQSNTDEGTVIDRLKNYLPKAYGRCAFTFNEEKYRGLSQWHDQIPFGYSVEKITPELIDRDKEGVIREELDNFWVSPEVFFEKGIGYCTMQGDKAVSSCLSVYASEGDIEIGINTYDLKHRNKGLATLAARAVLDECLQRGVTPHWKTEHFRYASIKLANKLGFENRRDYKAYYFFYRELDNLVGSAYYHLKEFGDVLTATDYVKRAEELGELEDWHCFLIACGFAVIGETTIALSYLEQAVNKGWRDTSDVRFENDLKNLQGLKEWEILTKKLFSTEAE
;
A
#
# COMPACT_ATOMS: atom_id res chain seq x y z
N MET A 1 27.77 -5.79 7.76
CA MET A 1 27.34 -4.39 8.03
C MET A 1 26.50 -3.96 6.84
N ILE A 2 25.46 -3.11 7.03
CA ILE A 2 24.63 -2.58 5.95
C ILE A 2 24.90 -1.09 5.81
N TYR A 3 25.07 -0.61 4.59
CA TYR A 3 25.47 0.76 4.26
C TYR A 3 24.39 1.46 3.43
N GLU A 4 24.07 2.70 3.72
CA GLU A 4 23.21 3.55 2.91
C GLU A 4 24.06 4.13 1.75
N LEU A 5 23.58 4.00 0.53
CA LEU A 5 24.17 4.65 -0.63
C LEU A 5 23.67 6.10 -0.76
N SER A 6 24.54 6.98 -1.22
CA SER A 6 24.11 8.29 -1.71
C SER A 6 23.41 8.16 -3.06
N VAL A 7 22.55 9.13 -3.40
CA VAL A 7 21.78 9.12 -4.68
C VAL A 7 22.70 8.98 -5.90
N GLN A 8 23.90 9.60 -5.86
CA GLN A 8 24.91 9.53 -6.94
C GLN A 8 25.47 8.11 -7.14
N GLU A 9 25.34 7.25 -6.11
CA GLU A 9 25.86 5.88 -6.12
C GLU A 9 24.81 4.83 -6.47
N TYR A 10 23.55 5.19 -6.56
CA TYR A 10 22.43 4.26 -6.83
C TYR A 10 22.62 3.42 -8.09
N ASN A 11 23.33 3.93 -9.10
CA ASN A 11 23.65 3.19 -10.31
C ASN A 11 24.45 1.89 -10.06
N ARG A 12 25.17 1.80 -8.91
CA ARG A 12 25.97 0.61 -8.55
C ARG A 12 25.13 -0.65 -8.41
N ILE A 13 23.87 -0.52 -7.99
CA ILE A 13 22.99 -1.70 -7.83
C ILE A 13 22.32 -2.14 -9.11
N LYS A 14 22.37 -1.37 -10.21
CA LYS A 14 21.76 -1.75 -11.50
C LYS A 14 22.28 -3.10 -12.03
N THR A 15 23.45 -3.52 -11.60
CA THR A 15 24.06 -4.80 -12.01
C THR A 15 23.47 -6.01 -11.32
N ILE A 16 22.88 -5.85 -10.11
CA ILE A 16 22.39 -6.97 -9.30
C ILE A 16 20.93 -7.33 -9.56
N PHE A 17 20.18 -6.50 -10.33
CA PHE A 17 18.81 -6.82 -10.73
C PHE A 17 18.56 -6.76 -12.25
N ARG A 18 19.59 -7.11 -13.06
CA ARG A 18 19.56 -7.08 -14.54
C ARG A 18 18.38 -7.83 -15.18
N GLU A 19 17.84 -8.82 -14.51
CA GLU A 19 16.70 -9.62 -15.03
C GLU A 19 15.35 -8.91 -14.93
N GLN A 20 15.29 -7.74 -14.27
CA GLN A 20 14.06 -6.97 -14.03
C GLN A 20 14.22 -5.52 -14.47
N THR A 21 14.63 -5.36 -15.72
CA THR A 21 14.96 -4.04 -16.29
C THR A 21 13.81 -3.03 -16.28
N ASN A 22 12.57 -3.45 -16.00
CA ASN A 22 11.36 -2.63 -16.12
C ASN A 22 10.54 -2.58 -14.82
N HIS A 23 11.19 -2.50 -13.66
CA HIS A 23 10.47 -2.36 -12.38
C HIS A 23 10.34 -0.87 -12.03
N PRO A 24 9.17 -0.23 -12.24
CA PRO A 24 9.03 1.23 -12.15
C PRO A 24 9.38 1.79 -10.77
N ILE A 25 9.07 1.07 -9.67
CA ILE A 25 9.41 1.49 -8.31
C ILE A 25 10.93 1.56 -8.14
N ILE A 26 11.65 0.48 -8.48
CA ILE A 26 13.11 0.43 -8.33
C ILE A 26 13.77 1.51 -9.20
N LEU A 27 13.45 1.52 -10.48
CA LEU A 27 14.06 2.44 -11.43
C LEU A 27 13.69 3.91 -11.15
N GLY A 28 12.46 4.16 -10.69
CA GLY A 28 12.02 5.49 -10.29
C GLY A 28 12.89 6.07 -9.16
N ILE A 29 13.21 5.25 -8.15
CA ILE A 29 14.09 5.62 -7.04
C ILE A 29 15.54 5.80 -7.54
N LEU A 30 16.06 4.83 -8.31
CA LEU A 30 17.45 4.88 -8.78
C LEU A 30 17.73 6.03 -9.76
N ASN A 31 16.72 6.48 -10.48
CA ASN A 31 16.82 7.62 -11.38
C ASN A 31 16.57 8.96 -10.68
N GLY A 32 16.24 8.96 -9.38
CA GLY A 32 15.97 10.16 -8.60
C GLY A 32 14.62 10.82 -8.93
N ASN A 33 13.68 10.09 -9.54
CA ASN A 33 12.34 10.59 -9.81
C ASN A 33 11.45 10.49 -8.55
N ASN A 34 11.60 9.39 -7.82
CA ASN A 34 10.75 9.02 -6.68
C ASN A 34 11.52 8.98 -5.38
N GLN A 35 10.82 9.23 -4.27
CA GLN A 35 11.39 9.18 -2.94
C GLN A 35 11.80 7.77 -2.54
N GLY A 36 13.00 7.62 -2.04
CA GLY A 36 13.48 6.33 -1.55
C GLY A 36 14.92 6.35 -1.09
N LYS A 37 15.33 5.22 -0.50
CA LYS A 37 16.69 4.99 -0.05
C LYS A 37 17.17 3.61 -0.48
N VAL A 38 18.48 3.47 -0.64
CA VAL A 38 19.12 2.22 -1.03
C VAL A 38 20.17 1.84 0.01
N TYR A 39 20.05 0.64 0.55
CA TYR A 39 20.93 0.05 1.53
C TYR A 39 21.59 -1.21 0.96
N VAL A 40 22.90 -1.37 1.14
CA VAL A 40 23.67 -2.46 0.51
C VAL A 40 24.61 -3.14 1.50
N ASP A 41 25.05 -4.36 1.18
CA ASP A 41 26.09 -5.10 1.90
C ASP A 41 27.49 -4.51 1.74
N ASP A 42 27.82 -4.04 0.53
CA ASP A 42 29.08 -3.40 0.17
C ASP A 42 28.83 -2.19 -0.75
N PRO A 43 29.30 -0.98 -0.36
CA PRO A 43 29.04 0.22 -1.15
C PRO A 43 29.81 0.28 -2.47
N LYS A 44 30.86 -0.54 -2.65
CA LYS A 44 31.68 -0.57 -3.87
C LYS A 44 31.26 -1.66 -4.84
N GLN A 45 30.92 -2.85 -4.31
CA GLN A 45 30.55 -4.04 -5.09
C GLN A 45 29.34 -4.73 -4.45
N PRO A 46 28.15 -4.11 -4.47
CA PRO A 46 26.96 -4.65 -3.84
C PRO A 46 26.56 -5.98 -4.48
N LYS A 47 26.19 -6.94 -3.63
CA LYS A 47 25.57 -8.22 -4.02
C LYS A 47 24.12 -8.27 -3.62
N THR A 48 23.76 -7.57 -2.53
CA THR A 48 22.40 -7.50 -1.98
C THR A 48 22.04 -6.05 -1.71
N ALA A 49 20.84 -5.66 -2.07
CA ALA A 49 20.33 -4.34 -1.76
C ALA A 49 18.90 -4.42 -1.20
N LEU A 50 18.63 -3.62 -0.16
CA LEU A 50 17.30 -3.30 0.34
C LEU A 50 16.96 -1.89 -0.13
N ILE A 51 15.92 -1.77 -0.94
CA ILE A 51 15.44 -0.51 -1.49
C ILE A 51 14.19 -0.12 -0.74
N TRP A 52 14.19 1.01 -0.07
CA TRP A 52 13.02 1.58 0.60
C TRP A 52 12.30 2.55 -0.34
N ALA A 53 11.14 2.15 -0.83
CA ALA A 53 10.17 3.03 -1.46
C ALA A 53 9.33 3.65 -0.33
N LYS A 54 9.60 4.91 0.02
CA LYS A 54 8.99 5.58 1.19
C LYS A 54 7.46 5.56 1.07
N PHE A 55 6.79 5.35 2.19
CA PHE A 55 5.34 5.23 2.33
C PHE A 55 4.69 4.05 1.58
N GLU A 56 5.50 3.18 0.96
CA GLU A 56 4.98 2.05 0.19
C GLU A 56 5.57 0.72 0.67
N ILE A 57 6.84 0.42 0.35
CA ILE A 57 7.38 -0.93 0.56
C ILE A 57 8.91 -0.95 0.53
N PHE A 58 9.48 -1.97 1.14
CA PHE A 58 10.89 -2.36 0.96
C PHE A 58 11.01 -3.47 -0.08
N LEU A 59 11.99 -3.36 -0.95
CA LEU A 59 12.29 -4.33 -2.01
C LEU A 59 13.68 -4.89 -1.77
N LEU A 60 13.79 -6.22 -1.52
CA LEU A 60 15.08 -6.90 -1.41
C LEU A 60 15.46 -7.50 -2.76
N VAL A 61 16.60 -7.08 -3.29
CA VAL A 61 17.13 -7.52 -4.59
C VAL A 61 18.55 -8.06 -4.48
N GLY A 62 18.93 -8.90 -5.45
CA GLY A 62 20.26 -9.51 -5.50
C GLY A 62 20.33 -10.84 -4.75
N ASP A 63 21.44 -11.10 -4.09
CA ASP A 63 21.73 -12.36 -3.39
C ASP A 63 20.99 -12.43 -2.06
N LYS A 64 19.95 -13.25 -1.99
CA LYS A 64 19.13 -13.48 -0.77
C LYS A 64 19.84 -14.38 0.25
N GLU A 65 20.83 -15.15 -0.18
CA GLU A 65 21.66 -16.01 0.67
C GLU A 65 22.86 -15.28 1.27
N ASN A 66 22.98 -13.97 1.06
CA ASN A 66 24.06 -13.16 1.59
C ASN A 66 24.07 -13.12 3.12
N GLU A 67 24.78 -14.05 3.73
CA GLU A 67 24.91 -14.20 5.18
C GLU A 67 25.36 -12.90 5.88
N SER A 68 26.27 -12.15 5.26
CA SER A 68 26.75 -10.88 5.81
C SER A 68 25.67 -9.82 5.87
N PHE A 69 24.79 -9.76 4.88
CA PHE A 69 23.63 -8.86 4.85
C PHE A 69 22.56 -9.33 5.84
N ASN A 70 22.13 -10.57 5.71
CA ASN A 70 21.00 -11.15 6.44
C ASN A 70 21.23 -11.15 7.96
N LYS A 71 22.46 -11.43 8.42
CA LYS A 71 22.82 -11.41 9.84
C LYS A 71 22.70 -10.02 10.50
N ASN A 72 22.82 -8.97 9.72
CA ASN A 72 22.73 -7.59 10.21
C ASN A 72 21.38 -6.95 9.97
N LEU A 73 20.47 -7.60 9.23
CA LEU A 73 19.19 -7.00 8.78
C LEU A 73 18.28 -6.63 9.95
N GLU A 74 18.11 -7.53 10.93
CA GLU A 74 17.26 -7.30 12.10
C GLU A 74 17.72 -6.08 12.92
N SER A 75 19.02 -6.03 13.26
CA SER A 75 19.58 -4.89 14.00
C SER A 75 19.50 -3.59 13.19
N PHE A 76 19.73 -3.66 11.88
CA PHE A 76 19.64 -2.51 11.00
C PHE A 76 18.20 -1.95 10.92
N ILE A 77 17.20 -2.83 10.84
CA ILE A 77 15.80 -2.41 10.88
C ILE A 77 15.50 -1.71 12.21
N ARG A 78 15.87 -2.33 13.33
CA ARG A 78 15.61 -1.77 14.67
C ARG A 78 16.29 -0.41 14.90
N GLU A 79 17.53 -0.27 14.47
CA GLU A 79 18.38 0.86 14.85
C GLU A 79 18.34 2.02 13.84
N ARG A 80 17.98 1.75 12.59
CA ARG A 80 18.02 2.74 11.51
C ARG A 80 16.67 2.92 10.83
N ILE A 81 16.04 1.84 10.37
CA ILE A 81 14.79 1.93 9.58
C ILE A 81 13.62 2.30 10.47
N ALA A 82 13.36 1.56 11.53
CA ALA A 82 12.20 1.77 12.39
C ALA A 82 12.11 3.19 12.97
N PRO A 83 13.21 3.79 13.52
CA PRO A 83 13.14 5.18 14.00
C PRO A 83 12.79 6.19 12.90
N GLU A 84 13.35 6.02 11.70
CA GLU A 84 13.06 6.93 10.58
C GLU A 84 11.65 6.75 10.05
N SER A 85 11.18 5.49 9.88
CA SER A 85 9.81 5.19 9.45
C SER A 85 8.77 5.76 10.43
N LEU A 86 8.94 5.52 11.73
CA LEU A 86 8.03 6.02 12.76
C LEU A 86 8.00 7.56 12.79
N GLN A 87 9.11 8.21 12.49
CA GLN A 87 9.18 9.69 12.45
C GLN A 87 8.33 10.30 11.33
N ILE A 88 8.15 9.56 10.23
CA ILE A 88 7.29 9.98 9.11
C ILE A 88 5.88 9.38 9.17
N GLY A 89 5.51 8.71 10.28
CA GLY A 89 4.19 8.10 10.47
C GLY A 89 4.03 6.71 9.85
N ASP A 90 5.07 6.11 9.27
CA ASP A 90 5.03 4.74 8.78
C ASP A 90 5.32 3.76 9.93
N ILE A 91 4.30 2.99 10.34
CA ILE A 91 4.34 2.13 11.52
C ILE A 91 4.73 0.68 11.23
N ALA A 92 4.89 0.31 9.96
CA ALA A 92 5.10 -1.07 9.54
C ALA A 92 6.23 -1.23 8.52
N PHE A 93 6.99 -2.31 8.66
CA PHE A 93 7.91 -2.77 7.64
C PHE A 93 7.16 -3.69 6.68
N GLN A 94 7.10 -3.35 5.40
CA GLN A 94 6.53 -4.17 4.36
C GLN A 94 7.63 -4.60 3.40
N LEU A 95 7.75 -5.89 3.07
CA LEU A 95 8.85 -6.45 2.28
C LEU A 95 8.35 -7.26 1.09
N GLU A 96 8.86 -6.93 -0.09
CA GLU A 96 8.71 -7.73 -1.31
C GLU A 96 10.06 -8.24 -1.82
N PHE A 97 9.98 -9.37 -2.54
CA PHE A 97 11.10 -9.96 -3.25
C PHE A 97 10.80 -9.95 -4.76
N PRO A 98 11.22 -8.92 -5.49
CA PRO A 98 10.89 -8.77 -6.91
C PRO A 98 11.38 -9.93 -7.79
N GLN A 99 12.46 -10.60 -7.39
CA GLN A 99 13.04 -11.76 -8.08
C GLN A 99 12.46 -13.06 -7.50
N SER A 100 11.64 -13.78 -8.25
CA SER A 100 10.78 -14.86 -7.77
C SER A 100 11.41 -16.25 -7.65
N ASN A 101 12.69 -16.45 -8.00
CA ASN A 101 13.26 -17.79 -8.19
C ASN A 101 14.18 -18.28 -7.05
N THR A 102 14.21 -17.61 -5.91
CA THR A 102 15.05 -17.97 -4.75
C THR A 102 14.22 -18.12 -3.49
N ASP A 103 14.67 -18.94 -2.57
CA ASP A 103 14.03 -19.14 -1.27
C ASP A 103 14.04 -17.84 -0.44
N GLU A 104 12.85 -17.34 -0.12
CA GLU A 104 12.63 -16.17 0.72
C GLU A 104 12.82 -16.53 2.21
N GLY A 105 12.75 -17.83 2.53
CA GLY A 105 12.77 -18.37 3.89
C GLY A 105 13.98 -17.93 4.67
N THR A 106 15.16 -17.92 4.07
CA THR A 106 16.40 -17.51 4.72
C THR A 106 16.33 -16.09 5.29
N VAL A 107 15.77 -15.14 4.53
CA VAL A 107 15.61 -13.75 4.98
C VAL A 107 14.52 -13.64 6.04
N ILE A 108 13.38 -14.29 5.81
CA ILE A 108 12.23 -14.25 6.73
C ILE A 108 12.57 -14.89 8.08
N ASP A 109 13.33 -15.98 8.08
CA ASP A 109 13.82 -16.62 9.32
C ASP A 109 14.71 -15.71 10.15
N ARG A 110 15.49 -14.83 9.53
CA ARG A 110 16.27 -13.80 10.24
C ARG A 110 15.41 -12.72 10.89
N LEU A 111 14.19 -12.53 10.40
CA LEU A 111 13.23 -11.56 10.91
C LEU A 111 12.20 -12.19 11.88
N LYS A 112 12.32 -13.47 12.23
CA LYS A 112 11.32 -14.20 13.05
C LYS A 112 10.96 -13.51 14.35
N ASN A 113 11.87 -12.77 14.97
CA ASN A 113 11.63 -12.02 16.21
C ASN A 113 10.59 -10.90 16.01
N TYR A 114 10.40 -10.42 14.78
CA TYR A 114 9.35 -9.48 14.40
C TYR A 114 8.03 -10.17 14.02
N LEU A 115 7.91 -11.50 14.12
CA LEU A 115 6.69 -12.24 13.75
C LEU A 115 6.17 -11.82 12.35
N PRO A 116 6.97 -11.95 11.27
CA PRO A 116 6.57 -11.49 9.96
C PRO A 116 5.34 -12.25 9.46
N LYS A 117 4.36 -11.51 8.95
CA LYS A 117 3.09 -11.99 8.43
C LYS A 117 3.10 -11.96 6.91
N ALA A 118 2.75 -13.07 6.28
CA ALA A 118 2.64 -13.13 4.82
C ALA A 118 1.27 -12.61 4.36
N TYR A 119 1.24 -11.88 3.25
CA TYR A 119 0.01 -11.51 2.56
C TYR A 119 0.16 -11.62 1.06
N GLY A 120 -0.97 -11.83 0.38
CA GLY A 120 -0.99 -11.98 -1.07
C GLY A 120 -1.04 -10.65 -1.79
N ARG A 121 -0.21 -10.49 -2.81
CA ARG A 121 -0.27 -9.42 -3.81
C ARG A 121 -0.42 -10.00 -5.20
N CYS A 122 -0.89 -9.21 -6.13
CA CYS A 122 -0.98 -9.58 -7.54
C CYS A 122 -0.52 -8.44 -8.44
N ALA A 123 0.12 -8.83 -9.53
CA ALA A 123 0.52 -7.94 -10.60
C ALA A 123 -0.20 -8.35 -11.90
N PHE A 124 -0.44 -7.39 -12.77
CA PHE A 124 -1.13 -7.57 -14.03
C PHE A 124 -0.30 -7.04 -15.19
N THR A 125 -0.46 -7.63 -16.37
CA THR A 125 0.10 -7.15 -17.63
C THR A 125 -0.96 -6.33 -18.37
N PHE A 126 -0.59 -5.14 -18.86
CA PHE A 126 -1.47 -4.33 -19.68
C PHE A 126 -1.59 -4.90 -21.09
N ASN A 127 -2.82 -5.13 -21.55
CA ASN A 127 -3.15 -5.52 -22.92
C ASN A 127 -3.73 -4.32 -23.67
N GLU A 128 -2.91 -3.68 -24.49
CA GLU A 128 -3.25 -2.50 -25.26
C GLU A 128 -4.41 -2.76 -26.23
N GLU A 129 -4.41 -3.91 -26.93
CA GLU A 129 -5.46 -4.24 -27.89
C GLU A 129 -6.82 -4.35 -27.20
N LYS A 130 -6.88 -5.04 -26.06
CA LYS A 130 -8.08 -5.17 -25.24
C LYS A 130 -8.56 -3.81 -24.74
N TYR A 131 -7.64 -2.94 -24.31
CA TYR A 131 -7.99 -1.59 -23.86
C TYR A 131 -8.55 -0.74 -25.01
N ARG A 132 -7.92 -0.76 -26.19
CA ARG A 132 -8.39 -0.03 -27.39
C ARG A 132 -9.78 -0.52 -27.87
N GLY A 133 -10.15 -1.75 -27.56
CA GLY A 133 -11.49 -2.29 -27.83
C GLY A 133 -12.60 -1.76 -26.92
N LEU A 134 -12.27 -1.02 -25.87
CA LEU A 134 -13.26 -0.41 -24.98
C LEU A 134 -13.95 0.79 -25.66
N SER A 135 -15.24 1.01 -25.34
CA SER A 135 -15.99 2.17 -25.82
C SER A 135 -15.37 3.49 -25.36
N GLN A 136 -15.62 4.58 -26.08
CA GLN A 136 -15.20 5.92 -25.65
C GLN A 136 -15.73 6.25 -24.28
N TRP A 137 -14.95 6.98 -23.46
CA TRP A 137 -15.28 7.27 -22.06
C TRP A 137 -15.68 8.73 -21.81
N HIS A 138 -15.35 9.63 -22.72
CA HIS A 138 -15.59 11.06 -22.53
C HIS A 138 -17.08 11.38 -22.31
N ASP A 139 -17.97 10.68 -23.03
CA ASP A 139 -19.42 10.83 -22.87
C ASP A 139 -19.98 10.15 -21.59
N GLN A 140 -19.13 9.47 -20.84
CA GLN A 140 -19.52 8.78 -19.59
C GLN A 140 -19.27 9.63 -18.35
N ILE A 141 -18.73 10.85 -18.50
CA ILE A 141 -18.47 11.75 -17.37
C ILE A 141 -19.83 12.21 -16.79
N PRO A 142 -20.10 11.91 -15.50
CA PRO A 142 -21.38 12.29 -14.91
C PRO A 142 -21.51 13.81 -14.80
N PHE A 143 -22.74 14.29 -14.85
CA PHE A 143 -23.04 15.72 -14.68
C PHE A 143 -22.46 16.27 -13.38
N GLY A 144 -21.80 17.43 -13.46
CA GLY A 144 -21.16 18.09 -12.32
C GLY A 144 -19.74 17.59 -12.02
N TYR A 145 -19.18 16.70 -12.84
CA TYR A 145 -17.79 16.26 -12.76
C TYR A 145 -17.03 16.62 -14.03
N SER A 146 -15.71 16.75 -13.91
CA SER A 146 -14.76 16.84 -15.03
C SER A 146 -13.59 15.88 -14.80
N VAL A 147 -12.91 15.50 -15.89
CA VAL A 147 -11.63 14.75 -15.83
C VAL A 147 -10.56 15.70 -16.33
N GLU A 148 -9.59 15.97 -15.48
CA GLU A 148 -8.56 16.98 -15.73
C GLU A 148 -7.17 16.41 -15.48
N LYS A 149 -6.21 16.84 -16.32
CA LYS A 149 -4.79 16.51 -16.11
C LYS A 149 -4.28 17.22 -14.89
N ILE A 150 -3.45 16.52 -14.10
CA ILE A 150 -2.78 17.11 -12.94
C ILE A 150 -1.69 18.07 -13.43
N THR A 151 -1.89 19.35 -13.16
CA THR A 151 -0.99 20.47 -13.50
C THR A 151 -0.74 21.32 -12.26
N PRO A 152 0.26 22.23 -12.28
CA PRO A 152 0.44 23.19 -11.18
C PRO A 152 -0.84 23.96 -10.84
N GLU A 153 -1.56 24.45 -11.86
CA GLU A 153 -2.79 25.24 -11.69
C GLU A 153 -3.91 24.40 -11.06
N LEU A 154 -3.98 23.08 -11.38
CA LEU A 154 -4.97 22.20 -10.75
C LEU A 154 -4.64 21.98 -9.29
N ILE A 155 -3.37 21.76 -8.94
CA ILE A 155 -2.92 21.60 -7.55
C ILE A 155 -3.25 22.84 -6.72
N ASP A 156 -3.00 24.02 -7.26
CA ASP A 156 -3.31 25.28 -6.57
C ASP A 156 -4.83 25.49 -6.39
N ARG A 157 -5.64 24.90 -7.26
CA ARG A 157 -7.11 24.99 -7.21
C ARG A 157 -7.74 23.91 -6.32
N ASP A 158 -7.07 22.79 -6.11
CA ASP A 158 -7.58 21.69 -5.26
C ASP A 158 -7.64 22.10 -3.79
N LYS A 159 -8.84 22.47 -3.33
CA LYS A 159 -9.07 23.00 -1.98
C LYS A 159 -8.81 22.03 -0.84
N GLU A 160 -8.89 20.73 -1.13
CA GLU A 160 -8.63 19.67 -0.15
C GLU A 160 -7.13 19.34 -0.07
N GLY A 161 -6.34 19.72 -1.09
CA GLY A 161 -4.90 19.50 -1.14
C GLY A 161 -4.48 18.04 -1.33
N VAL A 162 -5.42 17.15 -1.61
CA VAL A 162 -5.16 15.69 -1.68
C VAL A 162 -4.23 15.29 -2.81
N ILE A 163 -4.26 16.02 -3.94
CA ILE A 163 -3.35 15.75 -5.05
C ILE A 163 -1.91 16.14 -4.69
N ARG A 164 -1.75 17.28 -3.99
CA ARG A 164 -0.44 17.70 -3.52
C ARG A 164 0.16 16.71 -2.55
N GLU A 165 -0.64 16.23 -1.60
CA GLU A 165 -0.23 15.20 -0.63
C GLU A 165 0.22 13.90 -1.32
N GLU A 166 -0.52 13.42 -2.34
CA GLU A 166 -0.10 12.24 -3.11
C GLU A 166 1.24 12.45 -3.81
N LEU A 167 1.47 13.62 -4.40
CA LEU A 167 2.75 13.90 -5.04
C LEU A 167 3.89 13.98 -4.02
N ASP A 168 3.67 14.65 -2.90
CA ASP A 168 4.67 14.80 -1.83
C ASP A 168 5.02 13.46 -1.16
N ASN A 169 4.13 12.45 -1.20
CA ASN A 169 4.40 11.11 -0.68
C ASN A 169 5.30 10.28 -1.60
N PHE A 170 5.16 10.40 -2.92
CA PHE A 170 5.84 9.49 -3.86
C PHE A 170 6.97 10.13 -4.65
N TRP A 171 6.87 11.40 -4.98
CA TRP A 171 7.82 12.09 -5.86
C TRP A 171 8.83 12.91 -5.08
N VAL A 172 10.04 13.06 -5.63
CA VAL A 172 11.06 13.92 -5.02
C VAL A 172 10.64 15.39 -5.03
N SER A 173 9.85 15.80 -6.02
CA SER A 173 9.15 17.07 -6.04
C SER A 173 8.02 17.05 -7.09
N PRO A 174 7.01 17.95 -6.99
CA PRO A 174 5.96 18.09 -8.00
C PRO A 174 6.52 18.44 -9.39
N GLU A 175 7.60 19.20 -9.50
CA GLU A 175 8.21 19.58 -10.78
C GLU A 175 8.72 18.34 -11.52
N VAL A 176 9.33 17.39 -10.81
CA VAL A 176 9.77 16.12 -11.39
C VAL A 176 8.57 15.29 -11.85
N PHE A 177 7.46 15.30 -11.09
CA PHE A 177 6.22 14.67 -11.55
C PHE A 177 5.69 15.30 -12.83
N PHE A 178 5.65 16.63 -12.96
CA PHE A 178 5.16 17.29 -14.16
C PHE A 178 6.03 16.99 -15.40
N GLU A 179 7.32 16.75 -15.20
CA GLU A 179 8.24 16.39 -16.28
C GLU A 179 8.14 14.90 -16.66
N LYS A 180 8.10 14.00 -15.67
CA LYS A 180 8.28 12.54 -15.86
C LYS A 180 7.01 11.73 -15.65
N GLY A 181 6.08 12.25 -14.86
CA GLY A 181 4.87 11.53 -14.46
C GLY A 181 3.72 11.70 -15.47
N ILE A 182 2.67 10.95 -15.17
CA ILE A 182 1.36 11.05 -15.82
C ILE A 182 0.31 11.03 -14.73
N GLY A 183 -0.67 11.93 -14.76
CA GLY A 183 -1.73 11.92 -13.76
C GLY A 183 -2.95 12.69 -14.20
N TYR A 184 -4.10 12.16 -13.83
CA TYR A 184 -5.42 12.76 -14.03
C TYR A 184 -6.25 12.61 -12.76
N CYS A 185 -7.13 13.53 -12.54
CA CYS A 185 -8.13 13.43 -11.48
C CYS A 185 -9.53 13.74 -12.00
N THR A 186 -10.51 13.22 -11.31
CA THR A 186 -11.91 13.63 -11.47
C THR A 186 -12.19 14.72 -10.46
N MET A 187 -12.63 15.87 -10.96
CA MET A 187 -12.97 17.05 -10.16
C MET A 187 -14.47 17.19 -10.00
N GLN A 188 -14.90 17.72 -8.86
CA GLN A 188 -16.23 18.29 -8.64
C GLN A 188 -16.05 19.75 -8.22
N GLY A 189 -16.19 20.67 -9.15
CA GLY A 189 -15.78 22.06 -8.96
C GLY A 189 -14.27 22.15 -8.69
N ASP A 190 -13.87 22.74 -7.57
CA ASP A 190 -12.47 22.89 -7.14
C ASP A 190 -12.02 21.78 -6.16
N LYS A 191 -12.71 20.66 -6.12
CA LYS A 191 -12.38 19.53 -5.26
C LYS A 191 -11.99 18.33 -6.10
N ALA A 192 -10.79 17.79 -5.89
CA ALA A 192 -10.41 16.49 -6.41
C ALA A 192 -11.13 15.38 -5.62
N VAL A 193 -11.91 14.54 -6.32
CA VAL A 193 -12.71 13.48 -5.70
C VAL A 193 -12.18 12.09 -5.98
N SER A 194 -11.41 11.94 -7.05
CA SER A 194 -10.71 10.71 -7.40
C SER A 194 -9.48 11.05 -8.23
N SER A 195 -8.40 10.30 -8.08
CA SER A 195 -7.18 10.43 -8.87
C SER A 195 -6.77 9.11 -9.49
N CYS A 196 -6.02 9.21 -10.56
CA CYS A 196 -5.16 8.15 -11.10
C CYS A 196 -3.87 8.81 -11.54
N LEU A 197 -2.74 8.38 -11.00
CA LEU A 197 -1.45 8.94 -11.34
C LEU A 197 -0.34 7.91 -11.26
N SER A 198 0.79 8.18 -11.93
CA SER A 198 2.02 7.43 -11.74
C SER A 198 2.58 7.71 -10.35
N VAL A 199 2.49 6.75 -9.43
CA VAL A 199 3.12 6.83 -8.11
C VAL A 199 4.62 6.61 -8.21
N TYR A 200 5.07 5.82 -9.21
CA TYR A 200 6.47 5.67 -9.59
C TYR A 200 6.60 5.73 -11.10
N ALA A 201 7.73 6.27 -11.59
CA ALA A 201 8.01 6.34 -13.02
C ALA A 201 9.49 6.13 -13.34
N SER A 202 9.74 5.36 -14.40
CA SER A 202 11.03 5.21 -15.08
C SER A 202 10.94 5.72 -16.52
N GLU A 203 11.99 5.54 -17.34
CA GLU A 203 12.02 6.08 -18.72
C GLU A 203 10.94 5.51 -19.65
N GLY A 204 10.41 4.32 -19.41
CA GLY A 204 9.41 3.69 -20.28
C GLY A 204 8.26 3.02 -19.51
N ASP A 205 8.25 3.08 -18.19
CA ASP A 205 7.32 2.34 -17.36
C ASP A 205 6.81 3.20 -16.19
N ILE A 206 5.52 3.05 -15.85
CA ILE A 206 4.93 3.68 -14.65
C ILE A 206 4.20 2.66 -13.78
N GLU A 207 4.26 2.83 -12.47
CA GLU A 207 3.36 2.17 -11.53
C GLU A 207 2.16 3.07 -11.27
N ILE A 208 0.94 2.56 -11.42
CA ILE A 208 -0.30 3.33 -11.27
C ILE A 208 -0.80 3.28 -9.82
N GLY A 209 -1.06 4.45 -9.23
CA GLY A 209 -1.86 4.63 -8.02
C GLY A 209 -3.24 5.18 -8.36
N ILE A 210 -4.26 4.69 -7.64
CA ILE A 210 -5.65 5.14 -7.83
C ILE A 210 -6.32 5.34 -6.48
N ASN A 211 -6.94 6.50 -6.32
CA ASN A 211 -7.70 6.82 -5.12
C ASN A 211 -9.10 7.38 -5.43
N THR A 212 -10.03 7.18 -4.51
CA THR A 212 -11.30 7.91 -4.41
C THR A 212 -11.43 8.33 -2.95
N TYR A 213 -11.32 9.63 -2.70
CA TYR A 213 -11.05 10.20 -1.38
C TYR A 213 -12.24 10.18 -0.42
N ASP A 214 -13.47 10.13 -0.95
CA ASP A 214 -14.67 10.18 -0.14
C ASP A 214 -15.63 9.04 -0.51
N LEU A 215 -16.18 8.35 0.48
CA LEU A 215 -17.10 7.23 0.30
C LEU A 215 -18.29 7.58 -0.59
N LYS A 216 -18.82 8.81 -0.48
CA LYS A 216 -19.96 9.29 -1.30
C LYS A 216 -19.64 9.34 -2.79
N HIS A 217 -18.36 9.33 -3.18
CA HIS A 217 -17.90 9.33 -4.57
C HIS A 217 -17.56 7.94 -5.11
N ARG A 218 -17.54 6.91 -4.24
CA ARG A 218 -17.31 5.51 -4.66
C ARG A 218 -18.47 4.98 -5.50
N ASN A 219 -18.20 3.93 -6.29
CA ASN A 219 -19.16 3.24 -7.17
C ASN A 219 -19.83 4.10 -8.27
N LYS A 220 -19.32 5.32 -8.53
CA LYS A 220 -19.79 6.22 -9.61
C LYS A 220 -18.95 6.14 -10.90
N GLY A 221 -17.94 5.28 -10.93
CA GLY A 221 -17.03 5.14 -12.07
C GLY A 221 -15.94 6.21 -12.17
N LEU A 222 -15.82 7.14 -11.21
CA LEU A 222 -14.90 8.27 -11.27
C LEU A 222 -13.44 7.84 -11.38
N ALA A 223 -12.99 6.87 -10.57
CA ALA A 223 -11.66 6.28 -10.66
C ALA A 223 -11.40 5.61 -12.02
N THR A 224 -12.43 5.01 -12.63
CA THR A 224 -12.33 4.44 -13.98
C THR A 224 -12.03 5.51 -15.03
N LEU A 225 -12.68 6.66 -14.93
CA LEU A 225 -12.49 7.78 -15.86
C LEU A 225 -11.09 8.37 -15.75
N ALA A 226 -10.61 8.66 -14.54
CA ALA A 226 -9.24 9.13 -14.30
C ALA A 226 -8.19 8.12 -14.82
N ALA A 227 -8.39 6.81 -14.53
CA ALA A 227 -7.50 5.76 -15.01
C ALA A 227 -7.49 5.67 -16.54
N ARG A 228 -8.62 5.84 -17.22
CA ARG A 228 -8.68 5.84 -18.68
C ARG A 228 -7.92 7.00 -19.30
N ALA A 229 -8.03 8.19 -18.70
CA ALA A 229 -7.24 9.34 -19.16
C ALA A 229 -5.72 9.10 -19.03
N VAL A 230 -5.28 8.47 -17.91
CA VAL A 230 -3.87 8.05 -17.73
C VAL A 230 -3.46 7.04 -18.79
N LEU A 231 -4.27 6.00 -19.04
CA LEU A 231 -3.94 4.96 -20.02
C LEU A 231 -3.90 5.50 -21.45
N ASP A 232 -4.80 6.42 -21.82
CA ASP A 232 -4.75 7.08 -23.11
C ASP A 232 -3.43 7.88 -23.30
N GLU A 233 -2.99 8.60 -22.26
CA GLU A 233 -1.70 9.31 -22.30
C GLU A 233 -0.50 8.33 -22.31
N CYS A 234 -0.58 7.20 -21.60
CA CYS A 234 0.44 6.15 -21.68
C CYS A 234 0.62 5.66 -23.12
N LEU A 235 -0.48 5.38 -23.81
CA LEU A 235 -0.44 4.95 -25.21
C LEU A 235 0.12 6.03 -26.15
N GLN A 236 -0.22 7.29 -25.92
CA GLN A 236 0.31 8.41 -26.71
C GLN A 236 1.82 8.60 -26.53
N ARG A 237 2.31 8.40 -25.30
CA ARG A 237 3.74 8.55 -24.97
C ARG A 237 4.57 7.28 -25.21
N GLY A 238 3.94 6.14 -25.48
CA GLY A 238 4.61 4.84 -25.58
C GLY A 238 5.15 4.34 -24.23
N VAL A 239 4.45 4.66 -23.13
CA VAL A 239 4.81 4.28 -21.77
C VAL A 239 3.98 3.07 -21.33
N THR A 240 4.61 2.08 -20.72
CA THR A 240 3.95 0.87 -20.22
C THR A 240 3.40 1.11 -18.80
N PRO A 241 2.07 1.00 -18.59
CA PRO A 241 1.50 1.07 -17.26
C PRO A 241 1.58 -0.28 -16.54
N HIS A 242 2.02 -0.26 -15.28
CA HIS A 242 2.02 -1.41 -14.37
C HIS A 242 0.93 -1.26 -13.33
N TRP A 243 0.30 -2.38 -12.97
CA TRP A 243 -0.73 -2.44 -11.95
C TRP A 243 -0.44 -3.56 -10.97
N LYS A 244 -0.21 -3.19 -9.72
CA LYS A 244 -0.06 -4.12 -8.61
C LYS A 244 -1.05 -3.76 -7.51
N THR A 245 -1.53 -4.76 -6.79
CA THR A 245 -2.46 -4.55 -5.67
C THR A 245 -2.46 -5.75 -4.74
N GLU A 246 -2.98 -5.58 -3.54
CA GLU A 246 -3.19 -6.67 -2.59
C GLU A 246 -4.42 -7.51 -2.97
N HIS A 247 -4.40 -8.80 -2.63
CA HIS A 247 -5.49 -9.73 -2.94
C HIS A 247 -6.84 -9.32 -2.36
N PHE A 248 -6.86 -8.63 -1.23
CA PHE A 248 -8.09 -8.16 -0.59
C PHE A 248 -8.71 -6.92 -1.24
N ARG A 249 -7.97 -6.20 -2.10
CA ARG A 249 -8.49 -5.02 -2.81
C ARG A 249 -9.29 -5.42 -4.06
N TYR A 250 -10.43 -6.10 -3.83
CA TYR A 250 -11.27 -6.62 -4.93
C TYR A 250 -11.71 -5.55 -5.93
N ALA A 251 -11.98 -4.34 -5.46
CA ALA A 251 -12.36 -3.21 -6.32
C ALA A 251 -11.22 -2.84 -7.28
N SER A 252 -9.98 -2.80 -6.81
CA SER A 252 -8.78 -2.54 -7.63
C SER A 252 -8.56 -3.64 -8.66
N ILE A 253 -8.66 -4.92 -8.25
CA ILE A 253 -8.56 -6.08 -9.15
C ILE A 253 -9.63 -6.02 -10.24
N LYS A 254 -10.88 -5.74 -9.86
CA LYS A 254 -12.01 -5.62 -10.81
C LYS A 254 -11.79 -4.47 -11.80
N LEU A 255 -11.25 -3.35 -11.32
CA LEU A 255 -10.95 -2.19 -12.16
C LEU A 255 -9.82 -2.50 -13.14
N ALA A 256 -8.72 -3.12 -12.69
CA ALA A 256 -7.62 -3.56 -13.56
C ALA A 256 -8.15 -4.43 -14.72
N ASN A 257 -8.91 -5.48 -14.40
CA ASN A 257 -9.49 -6.38 -15.42
C ASN A 257 -10.41 -5.64 -16.40
N LYS A 258 -11.23 -4.68 -15.91
CA LYS A 258 -12.11 -3.84 -16.75
C LYS A 258 -11.32 -2.97 -17.72
N LEU A 259 -10.13 -2.53 -17.34
CA LEU A 259 -9.26 -1.64 -18.13
C LEU A 259 -8.26 -2.38 -19.02
N GLY A 260 -8.41 -3.69 -19.20
CA GLY A 260 -7.57 -4.46 -20.10
C GLY A 260 -6.28 -4.99 -19.48
N PHE A 261 -6.12 -4.87 -18.16
CA PHE A 261 -5.04 -5.58 -17.48
C PHE A 261 -5.41 -7.05 -17.30
N GLU A 262 -4.49 -7.96 -17.60
CA GLU A 262 -4.68 -9.40 -17.61
C GLU A 262 -3.42 -10.16 -17.15
N ASN A 263 -3.39 -11.48 -17.33
CA ASN A 263 -2.24 -12.33 -16.96
C ASN A 263 -1.83 -12.11 -15.48
N ARG A 264 -2.83 -12.14 -14.59
CA ARG A 264 -2.60 -11.98 -13.16
C ARG A 264 -1.53 -12.94 -12.67
N ARG A 265 -0.50 -12.40 -12.03
CA ARG A 265 0.56 -13.14 -11.36
C ARG A 265 0.47 -12.85 -9.86
N ASP A 266 0.18 -13.89 -9.09
CA ASP A 266 0.13 -13.82 -7.64
C ASP A 266 1.53 -14.03 -7.03
N TYR A 267 1.83 -13.29 -5.97
CA TYR A 267 3.06 -13.40 -5.21
C TYR A 267 2.85 -13.02 -3.75
N LYS A 268 3.83 -13.35 -2.90
CA LYS A 268 3.78 -13.04 -1.47
C LYS A 268 4.56 -11.77 -1.18
N ALA A 269 4.07 -11.01 -0.22
CA ALA A 269 4.80 -9.98 0.50
C ALA A 269 4.69 -10.26 2.00
N TYR A 270 5.52 -9.62 2.79
CA TYR A 270 5.59 -9.83 4.24
C TYR A 270 5.51 -8.49 4.95
N TYR A 271 4.92 -8.47 6.13
CA TYR A 271 4.90 -7.27 6.96
C TYR A 271 5.01 -7.59 8.44
N PHE A 272 5.47 -6.61 9.23
CA PHE A 272 5.38 -6.57 10.67
C PHE A 272 5.35 -5.11 11.13
N PHE A 273 4.81 -4.87 12.32
CA PHE A 273 4.84 -3.53 12.92
C PHE A 273 6.14 -3.32 13.69
N TYR A 274 6.64 -2.08 13.71
CA TYR A 274 7.90 -1.77 14.39
C TYR A 274 7.78 -1.80 15.92
N ARG A 275 6.65 -1.33 16.47
CA ARG A 275 6.39 -1.40 17.91
C ARG A 275 5.91 -2.78 18.28
N GLU A 276 6.43 -3.32 19.40
CA GLU A 276 6.10 -4.68 19.84
C GLU A 276 4.62 -4.86 20.14
N LEU A 277 3.98 -3.88 20.81
CA LEU A 277 2.56 -3.91 21.11
C LEU A 277 1.73 -4.00 19.82
N ASP A 278 1.97 -3.10 18.86
CA ASP A 278 1.30 -3.07 17.57
C ASP A 278 1.48 -4.40 16.83
N ASN A 279 2.68 -4.96 16.92
CA ASN A 279 3.02 -6.20 16.24
C ASN A 279 2.34 -7.43 16.86
N LEU A 280 2.18 -7.47 18.17
CA LEU A 280 1.42 -8.52 18.86
C LEU A 280 -0.06 -8.44 18.48
N VAL A 281 -0.67 -7.26 18.48
CA VAL A 281 -2.07 -7.06 18.03
C VAL A 281 -2.23 -7.50 16.57
N GLY A 282 -1.33 -7.08 15.69
CA GLY A 282 -1.34 -7.50 14.29
C GLY A 282 -1.15 -9.02 14.12
N SER A 283 -0.37 -9.67 15.00
CA SER A 283 -0.19 -11.12 14.99
C SER A 283 -1.44 -11.85 15.48
N ALA A 284 -2.13 -11.32 16.50
CA ALA A 284 -3.41 -11.86 16.95
C ALA A 284 -4.44 -11.84 15.80
N TYR A 285 -4.62 -10.71 15.15
CA TYR A 285 -5.51 -10.59 13.98
C TYR A 285 -5.13 -11.59 12.88
N TYR A 286 -3.84 -11.70 12.54
CA TYR A 286 -3.35 -12.60 11.50
C TYR A 286 -3.66 -14.07 11.83
N HIS A 287 -3.41 -14.50 13.06
CA HIS A 287 -3.69 -15.89 13.50
C HIS A 287 -5.17 -16.21 13.49
N LEU A 288 -6.03 -15.28 13.90
CA LEU A 288 -7.48 -15.46 13.80
C LEU A 288 -7.93 -15.56 12.35
N LYS A 289 -7.47 -14.65 11.49
CA LYS A 289 -7.93 -14.56 10.10
C LYS A 289 -7.45 -15.70 9.22
N GLU A 290 -6.16 -16.05 9.32
CA GLU A 290 -5.55 -17.03 8.42
C GLU A 290 -5.67 -18.47 8.92
N PHE A 291 -5.73 -18.69 10.24
CA PHE A 291 -5.68 -20.02 10.83
C PHE A 291 -6.87 -20.35 11.74
N GLY A 292 -7.68 -19.38 12.13
CA GLY A 292 -8.72 -19.56 13.14
C GLY A 292 -8.15 -19.92 14.53
N ASP A 293 -6.87 -19.60 14.77
CA ASP A 293 -6.15 -20.00 15.98
C ASP A 293 -6.42 -19.04 17.14
N VAL A 294 -7.50 -19.31 17.85
CA VAL A 294 -7.96 -18.52 19.01
C VAL A 294 -6.96 -18.54 20.17
N LEU A 295 -6.31 -19.68 20.42
CA LEU A 295 -5.42 -19.82 21.57
C LEU A 295 -4.18 -18.92 21.41
N THR A 296 -3.51 -19.01 20.29
CA THR A 296 -2.33 -18.16 19.98
C THR A 296 -2.72 -16.71 19.91
N ALA A 297 -3.84 -16.37 19.27
CA ALA A 297 -4.31 -14.99 19.18
C ALA A 297 -4.61 -14.38 20.55
N THR A 298 -5.27 -15.13 21.45
CA THR A 298 -5.56 -14.66 22.81
C THR A 298 -4.28 -14.45 23.62
N ASP A 299 -3.25 -15.31 23.44
CA ASP A 299 -1.94 -15.10 24.07
C ASP A 299 -1.29 -13.79 23.58
N TYR A 300 -1.33 -13.53 22.28
CA TYR A 300 -0.81 -12.28 21.72
C TYR A 300 -1.54 -11.05 22.25
N VAL A 301 -2.88 -11.08 22.32
CA VAL A 301 -3.66 -9.96 22.89
C VAL A 301 -3.28 -9.73 24.34
N LYS A 302 -3.23 -10.78 25.16
CA LYS A 302 -2.84 -10.68 26.58
C LYS A 302 -1.44 -10.06 26.74
N ARG A 303 -0.48 -10.51 25.97
CA ARG A 303 0.88 -9.95 25.98
C ARG A 303 0.93 -8.49 25.53
N ALA A 304 0.09 -8.11 24.56
CA ALA A 304 -0.03 -6.72 24.16
C ALA A 304 -0.58 -5.83 25.29
N GLU A 305 -1.61 -6.31 26.01
CA GLU A 305 -2.17 -5.63 27.19
C GLU A 305 -1.17 -5.52 28.35
N GLU A 306 -0.28 -6.48 28.51
CA GLU A 306 0.81 -6.42 29.50
C GLU A 306 1.88 -5.38 29.16
N LEU A 307 2.09 -5.07 27.87
CA LEU A 307 3.04 -4.06 27.41
C LEU A 307 2.50 -2.62 27.56
N GLY A 308 1.19 -2.43 27.47
CA GLY A 308 0.60 -1.11 27.55
C GLY A 308 -0.89 -1.06 27.24
N GLU A 309 -1.43 0.15 27.29
CA GLU A 309 -2.83 0.39 26.95
C GLU A 309 -3.05 0.22 25.44
N LEU A 310 -4.09 -0.54 25.06
CA LEU A 310 -4.50 -0.66 23.66
C LEU A 310 -5.13 0.65 23.16
N GLU A 311 -4.67 1.13 22.03
CA GLU A 311 -5.26 2.27 21.32
C GLU A 311 -6.57 1.87 20.63
N ASP A 312 -7.30 2.82 20.07
CA ASP A 312 -8.59 2.60 19.41
C ASP A 312 -8.47 1.63 18.21
N TRP A 313 -7.48 1.82 17.34
CA TRP A 313 -7.25 0.96 16.18
C TRP A 313 -6.78 -0.47 16.57
N HIS A 314 -6.10 -0.64 17.71
CA HIS A 314 -5.77 -1.95 18.26
C HIS A 314 -7.04 -2.73 18.60
N CYS A 315 -7.94 -2.09 19.36
CA CYS A 315 -9.22 -2.69 19.71
C CYS A 315 -10.05 -3.03 18.46
N PHE A 316 -10.04 -2.15 17.46
CA PHE A 316 -10.73 -2.39 16.19
C PHE A 316 -10.14 -3.60 15.45
N LEU A 317 -8.83 -3.71 15.35
CA LEU A 317 -8.16 -4.84 14.68
C LEU A 317 -8.43 -6.18 15.37
N ILE A 318 -8.42 -6.20 16.69
CA ILE A 318 -8.79 -7.39 17.48
C ILE A 318 -10.26 -7.75 17.24
N ALA A 319 -11.16 -6.77 17.23
CA ALA A 319 -12.58 -6.98 16.92
C ALA A 319 -12.78 -7.63 15.55
N CYS A 320 -12.08 -7.12 14.52
CA CYS A 320 -12.10 -7.69 13.17
C CYS A 320 -11.65 -9.16 13.17
N GLY A 321 -10.57 -9.48 13.86
CA GLY A 321 -10.06 -10.86 13.95
C GLY A 321 -11.08 -11.83 14.55
N PHE A 322 -11.66 -11.48 15.69
CA PHE A 322 -12.69 -12.32 16.34
C PHE A 322 -13.99 -12.39 15.53
N ALA A 323 -14.37 -11.31 14.84
CA ALA A 323 -15.55 -11.30 13.97
C ALA A 323 -15.41 -12.26 12.79
N VAL A 324 -14.23 -12.34 12.16
CA VAL A 324 -13.96 -13.27 11.04
C VAL A 324 -14.27 -14.73 11.41
N ILE A 325 -13.91 -15.15 12.62
CA ILE A 325 -14.12 -16.53 13.08
C ILE A 325 -15.48 -16.75 13.75
N GLY A 326 -16.34 -15.71 13.82
CA GLY A 326 -17.69 -15.80 14.39
C GLY A 326 -17.78 -15.67 15.91
N GLU A 327 -16.70 -15.34 16.61
CA GLU A 327 -16.68 -15.03 18.04
C GLU A 327 -17.28 -13.66 18.32
N THR A 328 -18.57 -13.50 18.00
CA THR A 328 -19.27 -12.22 17.94
C THR A 328 -19.30 -11.46 19.27
N THR A 329 -19.42 -12.16 20.40
CA THR A 329 -19.43 -11.54 21.73
C THR A 329 -18.11 -10.83 22.03
N ILE A 330 -16.98 -11.50 21.76
CA ILE A 330 -15.64 -10.91 21.97
C ILE A 330 -15.42 -9.78 20.98
N ALA A 331 -15.77 -9.99 19.71
CA ALA A 331 -15.65 -9.00 18.67
C ALA A 331 -16.41 -7.68 19.00
N LEU A 332 -17.67 -7.80 19.44
CA LEU A 332 -18.48 -6.63 19.85
C LEU A 332 -17.89 -5.91 21.05
N SER A 333 -17.34 -6.65 22.03
CA SER A 333 -16.69 -6.04 23.20
C SER A 333 -15.47 -5.18 22.80
N TYR A 334 -14.61 -5.68 21.92
CA TYR A 334 -13.46 -4.91 21.44
C TYR A 334 -13.87 -3.79 20.49
N LEU A 335 -14.90 -3.98 19.67
CA LEU A 335 -15.44 -2.91 18.83
C LEU A 335 -16.02 -1.76 19.68
N GLU A 336 -16.73 -2.08 20.77
CA GLU A 336 -17.21 -1.06 21.70
C GLU A 336 -16.06 -0.27 22.35
N GLN A 337 -14.99 -0.96 22.75
CA GLN A 337 -13.79 -0.30 23.27
C GLN A 337 -13.16 0.62 22.22
N ALA A 338 -13.03 0.17 20.97
CA ALA A 338 -12.52 0.98 19.87
C ALA A 338 -13.33 2.26 19.70
N VAL A 339 -14.66 2.16 19.62
CA VAL A 339 -15.57 3.29 19.47
C VAL A 339 -15.48 4.27 20.66
N ASN A 340 -15.41 3.74 21.89
CA ASN A 340 -15.30 4.56 23.10
C ASN A 340 -13.95 5.29 23.20
N LYS A 341 -12.88 4.72 22.61
CA LYS A 341 -11.55 5.33 22.51
C LYS A 341 -11.43 6.33 21.35
N GLY A 342 -12.41 6.42 20.47
CA GLY A 342 -12.44 7.42 19.40
C GLY A 342 -12.35 6.86 17.97
N TRP A 343 -12.29 5.54 17.80
CA TRP A 343 -12.27 4.94 16.46
C TRP A 343 -13.50 5.35 15.64
N ARG A 344 -13.29 5.88 14.44
CA ARG A 344 -14.36 6.33 13.53
C ARG A 344 -14.20 5.82 12.09
N ASP A 345 -13.00 5.35 11.72
CA ASP A 345 -12.73 4.88 10.37
C ASP A 345 -13.15 3.41 10.22
N THR A 346 -14.23 3.17 9.49
CA THR A 346 -14.70 1.85 9.08
C THR A 346 -14.54 1.64 7.56
N SER A 347 -13.94 2.59 6.87
CA SER A 347 -13.84 2.60 5.41
C SER A 347 -12.65 1.82 4.86
N ASP A 348 -11.76 1.31 5.71
CA ASP A 348 -10.61 0.54 5.26
C ASP A 348 -11.05 -0.77 4.60
N VAL A 349 -10.84 -0.87 3.31
CA VAL A 349 -11.20 -2.03 2.47
C VAL A 349 -10.64 -3.36 2.99
N ARG A 350 -9.56 -3.33 3.79
CA ARG A 350 -8.98 -4.54 4.41
C ARG A 350 -9.97 -5.22 5.34
N PHE A 351 -10.83 -4.46 5.99
CA PHE A 351 -11.73 -4.92 7.04
C PHE A 351 -13.20 -4.96 6.65
N GLU A 352 -13.56 -4.50 5.44
CA GLU A 352 -14.97 -4.43 4.96
C GLU A 352 -15.70 -5.78 5.08
N ASN A 353 -14.99 -6.88 4.84
CA ASN A 353 -15.55 -8.23 4.93
C ASN A 353 -15.43 -8.86 6.33
N ASP A 354 -14.52 -8.38 7.17
CA ASP A 354 -14.19 -9.02 8.44
C ASP A 354 -15.32 -8.86 9.46
N LEU A 355 -16.05 -7.74 9.40
CA LEU A 355 -17.16 -7.44 10.30
C LEU A 355 -18.52 -8.00 9.85
N LYS A 356 -18.59 -8.78 8.76
CA LYS A 356 -19.86 -9.31 8.22
C LYS A 356 -20.66 -10.13 9.24
N ASN A 357 -19.97 -10.92 10.07
CA ASN A 357 -20.62 -11.74 11.08
C ASN A 357 -21.28 -10.95 12.21
N LEU A 358 -21.01 -9.64 12.31
CA LEU A 358 -21.65 -8.73 13.26
C LEU A 358 -22.89 -8.05 12.69
N GLN A 359 -23.02 -7.99 11.37
CA GLN A 359 -24.12 -7.30 10.70
C GLN A 359 -25.46 -7.97 11.04
N GLY A 360 -26.45 -7.15 11.41
CA GLY A 360 -27.77 -7.62 11.82
C GLY A 360 -27.90 -7.95 13.31
N LEU A 361 -26.84 -7.88 14.10
CA LEU A 361 -26.91 -7.95 15.55
C LEU A 361 -27.36 -6.58 16.11
N LYS A 362 -28.18 -6.62 17.16
CA LYS A 362 -28.73 -5.40 17.78
C LYS A 362 -27.62 -4.50 18.33
N GLU A 363 -26.61 -5.09 18.93
CA GLU A 363 -25.43 -4.40 19.47
C GLU A 363 -24.62 -3.73 18.36
N TRP A 364 -24.49 -4.38 17.20
CA TRP A 364 -23.87 -3.81 16.00
C TRP A 364 -24.61 -2.54 15.55
N GLU A 365 -25.94 -2.58 15.46
CA GLU A 365 -26.73 -1.43 15.05
C GLU A 365 -26.58 -0.22 16.01
N ILE A 366 -26.41 -0.48 17.31
CA ILE A 366 -26.17 0.57 18.31
C ILE A 366 -24.77 1.19 18.13
N LEU A 367 -23.74 0.35 17.93
CA LEU A 367 -22.36 0.80 17.77
C LEU A 367 -22.16 1.56 16.45
N THR A 368 -22.77 1.09 15.36
CA THR A 368 -22.68 1.76 14.05
C THR A 368 -23.39 3.12 14.06
N LYS A 369 -24.49 3.28 14.78
CA LYS A 369 -25.11 4.61 14.98
C LYS A 369 -24.15 5.59 15.66
N LYS A 370 -23.37 5.15 16.64
CA LYS A 370 -22.34 5.99 17.29
C LYS A 370 -21.18 6.32 16.33
N LEU A 371 -20.78 5.38 15.47
CA LEU A 371 -19.73 5.58 14.46
C LEU A 371 -20.10 6.64 13.42
N PHE A 372 -21.38 6.66 12.99
CA PHE A 372 -21.87 7.55 11.93
C PHE A 372 -22.54 8.83 12.45
N SER A 373 -22.77 8.97 13.75
CA SER A 373 -23.45 10.16 14.30
C SER A 373 -22.57 11.41 14.41
N THR A 374 -21.28 11.33 14.17
CA THR A 374 -20.31 12.44 14.22
C THR A 374 -20.02 13.08 12.87
N GLU A 375 -20.66 12.64 11.75
CA GLU A 375 -20.56 13.32 10.45
C GLU A 375 -21.55 14.49 10.28
N ALA A 376 -22.26 14.89 11.32
CA ALA A 376 -23.32 15.93 11.28
C ALA A 376 -23.03 17.18 12.13
N GLU A 377 -21.76 17.46 12.51
CA GLU A 377 -21.38 18.75 13.11
C GLU A 377 -20.30 19.47 12.30
#